data_cae6032a291313463e0faa8e0f36e909
#
_entry.id   cae6032a291313463e0faa8e0f36e909
#
_cell.length_a   1.000
_cell.length_b   1.000
_cell.length_c   1.000
_cell.angle_alpha   90.00
_cell.angle_beta   90.00
_cell.angle_gamma   90.00
#
_symmetry.space_group_name_H-M   'P 1'
#
loop_
_entity.id
_entity.type
_entity.pdbx_description
1 polymer ?
#
loop_
_entity_poly.entity_id
_entity_poly.type
_entity_poly.pdbx_seq_one_letter_code
_entity_poly.pdbx_strand_id
1 'polypeptide(L)'
;EIDRLSERHTLWGNSSASLQHCRNPWFCRDILGQAGLPALALLSSSSPPPRDGSWLIKPFRSAAGRGIAVWNNQAPTLAEPHYFQQLASGTSIAAAFVATSGSAELLGVSEQIIGCPRLDAPLFGYCGSIFPWPALQPSVEELIRRIGQVIGRECGLRGLFGVDLMSDGETAWLTEVNPRYTA
;
A
#
# COMPACT_ATOMS: atom_id res chain seq x y z
N GLU A 1 10.97 -10.96 17.38
CA GLU A 1 9.96 -11.35 18.38
C GLU A 1 8.96 -12.36 17.82
N ILE A 2 8.38 -12.13 16.62
CA ILE A 2 7.46 -13.06 15.95
C ILE A 2 8.09 -14.45 15.81
N ASP A 3 9.32 -14.54 15.32
CA ASP A 3 10.01 -15.82 15.12
C ASP A 3 10.19 -16.56 16.45
N ARG A 4 10.61 -15.86 17.52
CA ARG A 4 10.74 -16.43 18.85
C ARG A 4 9.41 -16.93 19.44
N LEU A 5 8.30 -16.24 19.12
CA LEU A 5 6.97 -16.70 19.53
C LEU A 5 6.51 -17.91 18.73
N SER A 6 6.82 -17.97 17.43
CA SER A 6 6.44 -19.09 16.55
C SER A 6 7.17 -20.40 16.88
N GLU A 7 8.32 -20.35 17.57
CA GLU A 7 9.02 -21.54 18.08
C GLU A 7 8.23 -22.27 19.19
N ARG A 8 7.35 -21.56 19.90
CA ARG A 8 6.65 -22.06 21.08
C ARG A 8 5.13 -22.10 20.93
N HIS A 9 4.61 -21.38 19.95
CA HIS A 9 3.17 -21.18 19.75
C HIS A 9 2.81 -21.25 18.28
N THR A 10 1.60 -21.71 17.98
CA THR A 10 1.06 -21.64 16.63
C THR A 10 0.87 -20.17 16.24
N LEU A 11 1.51 -19.73 15.14
CA LEU A 11 1.34 -18.39 14.61
C LEU A 11 0.07 -18.31 13.77
N TRP A 12 -0.88 -17.49 14.22
CA TRP A 12 -2.15 -17.24 13.52
C TRP A 12 -2.10 -16.05 12.55
N GLY A 13 -0.93 -15.55 12.25
CA GLY A 13 -0.70 -14.41 11.37
C GLY A 13 0.46 -14.65 10.42
N ASN A 14 0.93 -13.56 9.83
CA ASN A 14 2.04 -13.58 8.89
C ASN A 14 3.39 -13.68 9.60
N SER A 15 4.34 -14.38 8.99
CA SER A 15 5.71 -14.54 9.49
C SER A 15 6.47 -13.21 9.48
N SER A 16 7.60 -13.14 10.19
CA SER A 16 8.47 -11.96 10.15
C SER A 16 9.01 -11.71 8.73
N ALA A 17 9.30 -12.75 7.96
CA ALA A 17 9.74 -12.65 6.57
C ALA A 17 8.64 -12.04 5.69
N SER A 18 7.39 -12.52 5.81
CA SER A 18 6.24 -11.93 5.10
C SER A 18 6.05 -10.45 5.43
N LEU A 19 6.18 -10.07 6.70
CA LEU A 19 6.09 -8.67 7.13
C LEU A 19 7.23 -7.81 6.56
N GLN A 20 8.45 -8.34 6.46
CA GLN A 20 9.59 -7.63 5.87
C GLN A 20 9.38 -7.40 4.37
N HIS A 21 8.89 -8.40 3.63
CA HIS A 21 8.56 -8.27 2.22
C HIS A 21 7.49 -7.20 1.98
N CYS A 22 6.36 -7.26 2.71
CA CYS A 22 5.28 -6.29 2.58
C CYS A 22 5.69 -4.85 2.92
N ARG A 23 6.63 -4.68 3.85
CA ARG A 23 7.13 -3.36 4.27
C ARG A 23 8.27 -2.82 3.41
N ASN A 24 8.74 -3.61 2.45
CA ASN A 24 9.77 -3.18 1.50
C ASN A 24 9.13 -2.70 0.20
N PRO A 25 9.02 -1.37 -0.03
CA PRO A 25 8.35 -0.84 -1.21
C PRO A 25 9.05 -1.22 -2.51
N TRP A 26 10.38 -1.39 -2.52
CA TRP A 26 11.12 -1.86 -3.70
C TRP A 26 10.78 -3.30 -4.03
N PHE A 27 10.74 -4.18 -3.03
CA PHE A 27 10.34 -5.57 -3.23
C PHE A 27 8.93 -5.64 -3.87
N CYS A 28 7.95 -4.93 -3.29
CA CYS A 28 6.60 -4.89 -3.83
C CYS A 28 6.55 -4.34 -5.26
N ARG A 29 7.26 -3.25 -5.55
CA ARG A 29 7.38 -2.70 -6.90
C ARG A 29 7.97 -3.70 -7.89
N ASP A 30 9.05 -4.37 -7.51
CA ASP A 30 9.81 -5.25 -8.39
C ASP A 30 9.02 -6.51 -8.76
N ILE A 31 8.31 -7.12 -7.81
CA ILE A 31 7.46 -8.29 -8.08
C ILE A 31 6.26 -7.93 -8.96
N LEU A 32 5.67 -6.74 -8.78
CA LEU A 32 4.60 -6.27 -9.67
C LEU A 32 5.14 -6.00 -11.08
N GLY A 33 6.29 -5.35 -11.21
CA GLY A 33 6.94 -5.11 -12.49
C GLY A 33 7.29 -6.41 -13.23
N GLN A 34 7.81 -7.43 -12.54
CA GLN A 34 8.08 -8.75 -13.10
C GLN A 34 6.81 -9.46 -13.58
N ALA A 35 5.68 -9.20 -12.93
CA ALA A 35 4.37 -9.72 -13.35
C ALA A 35 3.69 -8.89 -14.46
N GLY A 36 4.34 -7.84 -14.97
CA GLY A 36 3.77 -6.93 -15.97
C GLY A 36 2.60 -6.10 -15.44
N LEU A 37 2.58 -5.81 -14.13
CA LEU A 37 1.56 -5.02 -13.47
C LEU A 37 2.04 -3.58 -13.23
N PRO A 38 1.13 -2.59 -13.19
CA PRO A 38 1.47 -1.20 -12.91
C PRO A 38 2.18 -1.05 -11.57
N ALA A 39 3.27 -0.28 -11.56
CA ALA A 39 4.02 0.01 -10.36
C ALA A 39 4.51 1.46 -10.38
N LEU A 40 4.44 2.13 -9.22
CA LEU A 40 4.93 3.49 -9.06
C LEU A 40 6.45 3.51 -8.98
N ALA A 41 7.06 4.55 -9.55
CA ALA A 41 8.50 4.76 -9.45
C ALA A 41 8.89 5.09 -8.00
N LEU A 42 10.05 4.57 -7.58
CA LEU A 42 10.60 4.77 -6.25
C LEU A 42 12.05 5.27 -6.35
N LEU A 43 12.39 6.23 -5.49
CA LEU A 43 13.76 6.73 -5.33
C LEU A 43 14.18 6.70 -3.87
N SER A 44 15.48 6.48 -3.65
CA SER A 44 16.02 6.46 -2.29
C SER A 44 16.27 7.89 -1.78
N SER A 45 16.38 8.03 -0.46
CA SER A 45 16.74 9.31 0.18
C SER A 45 18.12 9.84 -0.23
N SER A 46 19.01 8.98 -0.73
CA SER A 46 20.33 9.38 -1.26
C SER A 46 20.27 10.00 -2.66
N SER A 47 19.16 9.87 -3.36
CA SER A 47 18.96 10.40 -4.72
C SER A 47 17.56 11.04 -4.82
N PRO A 48 17.34 12.19 -4.13
CA PRO A 48 16.02 12.81 -4.09
C PRO A 48 15.61 13.34 -5.46
N PRO A 49 14.34 13.24 -5.83
CA PRO A 49 13.81 13.80 -7.07
C PRO A 49 13.73 15.34 -7.03
N PRO A 50 13.45 16.00 -8.16
CA PRO A 50 13.09 17.41 -8.17
C PRO A 50 11.90 17.71 -7.24
N ARG A 51 11.92 18.92 -6.63
CA ARG A 51 10.85 19.38 -5.73
C ARG A 51 9.69 20.03 -6.52
N ASP A 52 9.19 19.34 -7.53
CA ASP A 52 8.15 19.82 -8.44
C ASP A 52 6.72 19.40 -8.07
N GLY A 53 6.57 18.64 -6.96
CA GLY A 53 5.29 18.16 -6.51
C GLY A 53 4.84 16.84 -7.17
N SER A 54 5.64 16.24 -8.04
CA SER A 54 5.32 14.96 -8.70
C SER A 54 5.68 13.73 -7.84
N TRP A 55 6.20 13.93 -6.64
CA TRP A 55 6.63 12.89 -5.73
C TRP A 55 6.06 13.08 -4.33
N LEU A 56 5.93 11.97 -3.60
CA LEU A 56 5.71 11.93 -2.17
C LEU A 56 7.01 11.57 -1.44
N ILE A 57 7.26 12.21 -0.29
CA ILE A 57 8.22 11.72 0.70
C ILE A 57 7.45 10.86 1.71
N LYS A 58 7.94 9.63 1.94
CA LYS A 58 7.29 8.64 2.81
C LYS A 58 8.28 8.03 3.78
N PRO A 59 8.03 8.07 5.11
CA PRO A 59 8.85 7.34 6.06
C PRO A 59 8.61 5.82 5.91
N PHE A 60 9.65 5.00 6.15
CA PHE A 60 9.50 3.54 6.14
C PHE A 60 8.59 3.02 7.26
N ARG A 61 8.48 3.76 8.34
CA ARG A 61 7.63 3.44 9.48
C ARG A 61 6.61 4.55 9.65
N SER A 62 5.45 4.35 9.07
CA SER A 62 4.33 5.26 9.27
C SER A 62 3.04 4.45 9.48
N ALA A 63 2.03 5.12 9.99
CA ALA A 63 0.67 4.60 10.09
C ALA A 63 -0.32 5.73 9.89
N ALA A 64 -1.46 5.45 9.26
CA ALA A 64 -2.54 6.40 9.02
C ALA A 64 -2.09 7.69 8.30
N GLY A 65 -1.16 7.58 7.35
CA GLY A 65 -0.66 8.70 6.56
C GLY A 65 0.31 9.65 7.28
N ARG A 66 0.72 9.35 8.51
CA ARG A 66 1.63 10.22 9.27
C ARG A 66 3.00 10.32 8.61
N GLY A 67 3.50 11.56 8.49
CA GLY A 67 4.82 11.85 7.92
C GLY A 67 4.86 11.76 6.39
N ILE A 68 3.75 11.45 5.71
CA ILE A 68 3.66 11.53 4.25
C ILE A 68 3.44 12.99 3.85
N ALA A 69 4.20 13.47 2.88
CA ALA A 69 4.02 14.82 2.33
C ALA A 69 4.31 14.84 0.83
N VAL A 70 3.72 15.79 0.12
CA VAL A 70 4.08 16.08 -1.27
C VAL A 70 5.49 16.68 -1.29
N TRP A 71 6.36 16.12 -2.13
CA TRP A 71 7.76 16.56 -2.25
C TRP A 71 7.85 17.83 -3.11
N ASN A 72 7.73 18.96 -2.45
CA ASN A 72 7.84 20.30 -3.03
C ASN A 72 8.74 21.19 -2.15
N ASN A 73 8.81 22.48 -2.44
CA ASN A 73 9.64 23.43 -1.67
C ASN A 73 9.20 23.62 -0.22
N GLN A 74 8.00 23.19 0.14
CA GLN A 74 7.44 23.26 1.50
C GLN A 74 7.52 21.90 2.21
N ALA A 75 8.02 20.84 1.54
CA ALA A 75 8.10 19.52 2.12
C ALA A 75 9.01 19.51 3.37
N PRO A 76 8.61 18.84 4.45
CA PRO A 76 9.42 18.76 5.66
C PRO A 76 10.69 17.95 5.41
N THR A 77 11.74 18.25 6.17
CA THR A 77 12.90 17.36 6.28
C THR A 77 12.57 16.27 7.29
N LEU A 78 12.61 15.02 6.86
CA LEU A 78 12.41 13.88 7.75
C LEU A 78 13.75 13.45 8.35
N ALA A 79 13.81 13.37 9.68
CA ALA A 79 14.95 12.79 10.39
C ALA A 79 14.95 11.25 10.33
N GLU A 80 13.78 10.64 10.10
CA GLU A 80 13.63 9.20 10.01
C GLU A 80 14.00 8.67 8.62
N PRO A 81 14.41 7.39 8.50
CA PRO A 81 14.61 6.75 7.21
C PRO A 81 13.36 6.85 6.33
N HIS A 82 13.53 7.35 5.12
CA HIS A 82 12.45 7.64 4.18
C HIS A 82 12.84 7.31 2.74
N TYR A 83 11.84 7.30 1.87
CA TYR A 83 11.99 7.14 0.43
C TYR A 83 11.03 8.07 -0.30
N PHE A 84 11.22 8.18 -1.60
CA PHE A 84 10.31 8.93 -2.48
C PHE A 84 9.51 7.94 -3.32
N GLN A 85 8.22 8.21 -3.45
CA GLN A 85 7.30 7.47 -4.30
C GLN A 85 6.64 8.44 -5.26
N GLN A 86 6.56 8.07 -6.54
CA GLN A 86 5.82 8.83 -7.54
C GLN A 86 4.40 9.10 -7.05
N LEU A 87 3.95 10.35 -7.16
CA LEU A 87 2.59 10.73 -6.85
C LEU A 87 1.67 10.25 -7.97
N ALA A 88 0.75 9.35 -7.65
CA ALA A 88 -0.34 8.97 -8.55
C ALA A 88 -1.56 9.85 -8.27
N SER A 89 -2.21 10.29 -9.33
CA SER A 89 -3.49 11.00 -9.26
C SER A 89 -4.66 10.01 -9.33
N GLY A 90 -5.81 10.42 -8.77
CA GLY A 90 -7.03 9.61 -8.80
C GLY A 90 -7.68 9.45 -7.44
N THR A 91 -8.48 8.39 -7.30
CA THR A 91 -9.19 8.03 -6.07
C THR A 91 -8.33 7.10 -5.22
N SER A 92 -8.23 7.38 -3.93
CA SER A 92 -7.63 6.46 -2.96
C SER A 92 -8.60 5.32 -2.69
N ILE A 93 -8.17 4.09 -2.88
CA ILE A 93 -8.97 2.89 -2.68
C ILE A 93 -8.22 1.87 -1.83
N ALA A 94 -8.97 1.02 -1.15
CA ALA A 94 -8.44 -0.14 -0.44
C ALA A 94 -9.10 -1.42 -0.94
N ALA A 95 -8.32 -2.46 -1.12
CA ALA A 95 -8.82 -3.78 -1.46
C ALA A 95 -8.48 -4.79 -0.36
N ALA A 96 -9.49 -5.54 0.07
CA ALA A 96 -9.36 -6.59 1.08
C ALA A 96 -9.24 -7.95 0.41
N PHE A 97 -8.36 -8.79 0.92
CA PHE A 97 -8.07 -10.11 0.41
C PHE A 97 -8.02 -11.15 1.52
N VAL A 98 -8.23 -12.42 1.14
CA VAL A 98 -7.87 -13.58 1.94
C VAL A 98 -6.84 -14.41 1.18
N ALA A 99 -5.69 -14.68 1.82
CA ALA A 99 -4.63 -15.51 1.27
C ALA A 99 -4.62 -16.91 1.90
N THR A 100 -4.43 -17.90 1.05
CA THR A 100 -4.06 -19.27 1.40
C THR A 100 -2.66 -19.55 0.87
N SER A 101 -2.09 -20.75 1.07
CA SER A 101 -0.76 -21.07 0.53
C SER A 101 -0.75 -21.02 -1.01
N GLY A 102 -0.22 -19.92 -1.55
CA GLY A 102 0.00 -19.73 -3.01
C GLY A 102 -1.13 -19.06 -3.78
N SER A 103 -2.24 -18.67 -3.12
CA SER A 103 -3.39 -18.01 -3.75
C SER A 103 -3.93 -16.89 -2.87
N ALA A 104 -4.52 -15.88 -3.47
CA ALA A 104 -5.24 -14.81 -2.77
C ALA A 104 -6.53 -14.47 -3.52
N GLU A 105 -7.62 -14.36 -2.76
CA GLU A 105 -8.95 -14.03 -3.29
C GLU A 105 -9.36 -12.63 -2.83
N LEU A 106 -9.86 -11.83 -3.77
CA LEU A 106 -10.40 -10.50 -3.50
C LEU A 106 -11.76 -10.62 -2.80
N LEU A 107 -11.88 -9.98 -1.65
CA LEU A 107 -13.13 -9.91 -0.88
C LEU A 107 -13.96 -8.68 -1.24
N GLY A 108 -13.30 -7.58 -1.61
CA GLY A 108 -13.95 -6.37 -2.05
C GLY A 108 -13.03 -5.15 -2.10
N VAL A 109 -13.54 -4.08 -2.70
CA VAL A 109 -12.83 -2.82 -2.89
C VAL A 109 -13.67 -1.69 -2.29
N SER A 110 -13.05 -0.83 -1.52
CA SER A 110 -13.65 0.38 -0.94
C SER A 110 -12.92 1.63 -1.40
N GLU A 111 -13.64 2.74 -1.51
CA GLU A 111 -13.06 4.07 -1.59
C GLU A 111 -12.60 4.51 -0.21
N GLN A 112 -11.40 5.06 -0.10
CA GLN A 112 -10.89 5.63 1.14
C GLN A 112 -11.13 7.14 1.18
N ILE A 113 -11.71 7.63 2.25
CA ILE A 113 -11.84 9.05 2.55
C ILE A 113 -10.55 9.50 3.23
N ILE A 114 -9.75 10.29 2.51
CA ILE A 114 -8.44 10.76 2.96
C ILE A 114 -8.45 12.29 3.06
N GLY A 115 -7.81 12.83 4.10
CA GLY A 115 -7.56 14.27 4.22
C GLY A 115 -8.81 15.12 4.30
N CYS A 116 -9.85 14.66 5.00
CA CYS A 116 -11.13 15.37 5.10
C CYS A 116 -11.01 16.60 6.01
N PRO A 117 -11.10 17.85 5.48
CA PRO A 117 -10.97 19.06 6.30
C PRO A 117 -12.08 19.19 7.36
N ARG A 118 -13.27 18.65 7.10
CA ARG A 118 -14.40 18.68 8.05
C ARG A 118 -14.14 17.82 9.29
N LEU A 119 -13.17 16.91 9.23
CA LEU A 119 -12.75 16.04 10.33
C LEU A 119 -11.40 16.47 10.90
N ASP A 120 -10.90 17.65 10.53
CA ASP A 120 -9.59 18.16 10.91
C ASP A 120 -8.45 17.16 10.62
N ALA A 121 -8.61 16.38 9.55
CA ALA A 121 -7.67 15.35 9.18
C ALA A 121 -6.53 15.94 8.34
N PRO A 122 -5.26 15.53 8.60
CA PRO A 122 -4.14 15.93 7.77
C PRO A 122 -4.30 15.37 6.34
N LEU A 123 -3.63 16.00 5.35
CA LEU A 123 -3.78 15.74 3.91
C LEU A 123 -3.81 14.24 3.52
N PHE A 124 -3.01 13.42 4.19
CA PHE A 124 -2.95 11.97 3.95
C PHE A 124 -3.60 11.14 5.08
N GLY A 125 -4.33 11.81 6.00
CA GLY A 125 -5.00 11.15 7.12
C GLY A 125 -6.22 10.36 6.66
N TYR A 126 -6.27 9.07 7.01
CA TYR A 126 -7.44 8.22 6.76
C TYR A 126 -8.59 8.63 7.68
N CYS A 127 -9.78 8.78 7.11
CA CYS A 127 -11.00 9.22 7.80
C CYS A 127 -12.12 8.19 7.77
N GLY A 128 -12.06 7.21 6.87
CA GLY A 128 -13.10 6.20 6.70
C GLY A 128 -13.11 5.60 5.30
N SER A 129 -14.07 4.70 5.06
CA SER A 129 -14.22 4.03 3.77
C SER A 129 -15.69 3.99 3.34
N ILE A 130 -15.90 3.98 2.03
CA ILE A 130 -17.19 3.73 1.39
C ILE A 130 -17.11 2.37 0.68
N PHE A 131 -17.94 1.42 1.10
CA PHE A 131 -17.99 0.09 0.52
C PHE A 131 -19.40 -0.24 0.00
N PRO A 132 -19.52 -0.91 -1.15
CA PRO A 132 -18.48 -1.12 -2.16
C PRO A 132 -18.05 0.19 -2.83
N TRP A 133 -16.86 0.22 -3.46
CA TRP A 133 -16.47 1.38 -4.26
C TRP A 133 -17.40 1.55 -5.45
N PRO A 134 -18.21 2.64 -5.52
CA PRO A 134 -19.29 2.77 -6.51
C PRO A 134 -18.79 2.97 -7.95
N ALA A 135 -17.56 3.42 -8.14
CA ALA A 135 -16.95 3.66 -9.45
C ALA A 135 -16.07 2.50 -9.94
N LEU A 136 -16.09 1.35 -9.26
CA LEU A 136 -15.27 0.19 -9.62
C LEU A 136 -15.68 -0.36 -10.99
N GLN A 137 -14.75 -0.31 -11.95
CA GLN A 137 -14.91 -0.90 -13.27
C GLN A 137 -14.42 -2.36 -13.27
N PRO A 138 -15.03 -3.28 -14.04
CA PRO A 138 -14.61 -4.68 -14.08
C PRO A 138 -13.15 -4.90 -14.49
N SER A 139 -12.62 -4.07 -15.40
CA SER A 139 -11.21 -4.12 -15.81
C SER A 139 -10.25 -3.75 -14.66
N VAL A 140 -10.62 -2.75 -13.87
CA VAL A 140 -9.84 -2.31 -12.69
C VAL A 140 -9.95 -3.35 -11.58
N GLU A 141 -11.13 -3.95 -11.38
CA GLU A 141 -11.30 -5.04 -10.41
C GLU A 141 -10.40 -6.23 -10.75
N GLU A 142 -10.34 -6.64 -12.02
CA GLU A 142 -9.46 -7.73 -12.45
C GLU A 142 -7.98 -7.37 -12.26
N LEU A 143 -7.58 -6.12 -12.54
CA LEU A 143 -6.24 -5.64 -12.27
C LEU A 143 -5.90 -5.70 -10.77
N ILE A 144 -6.81 -5.24 -9.90
CA ILE A 144 -6.66 -5.29 -8.44
C ILE A 144 -6.54 -6.74 -7.98
N ARG A 145 -7.35 -7.65 -8.52
CA ARG A 145 -7.30 -9.10 -8.23
C ARG A 145 -5.91 -9.66 -8.53
N ARG A 146 -5.36 -9.36 -9.69
CA ARG A 146 -4.00 -9.79 -10.09
C ARG A 146 -2.91 -9.20 -9.19
N ILE A 147 -3.03 -7.92 -8.82
CA ILE A 147 -2.11 -7.28 -7.86
C ILE A 147 -2.12 -8.04 -6.53
N GLY A 148 -3.31 -8.31 -5.97
CA GLY A 148 -3.46 -9.05 -4.72
C GLY A 148 -2.92 -10.48 -4.78
N GLN A 149 -3.11 -11.18 -5.90
CA GLN A 149 -2.57 -12.53 -6.11
C GLN A 149 -1.03 -12.54 -6.11
N VAL A 150 -0.40 -11.59 -6.82
CA VAL A 150 1.06 -11.47 -6.86
C VAL A 150 1.59 -11.12 -5.46
N ILE A 151 1.01 -10.12 -4.80
CA ILE A 151 1.43 -9.72 -3.44
C ILE A 151 1.24 -10.87 -2.45
N GLY A 152 0.08 -11.54 -2.45
CA GLY A 152 -0.21 -12.66 -1.57
C GLY A 152 0.79 -13.79 -1.70
N ARG A 153 1.10 -14.19 -2.95
CA ARG A 153 2.03 -15.28 -3.27
C ARG A 153 3.48 -14.90 -2.94
N GLU A 154 3.97 -13.79 -3.48
CA GLU A 154 5.40 -13.43 -3.40
C GLU A 154 5.81 -12.95 -2.00
N CYS A 155 4.89 -12.32 -1.25
CA CYS A 155 5.11 -11.99 0.15
C CYS A 155 4.86 -13.17 1.10
N GLY A 156 4.33 -14.29 0.62
CA GLY A 156 4.01 -15.45 1.44
C GLY A 156 2.92 -15.17 2.48
N LEU A 157 1.90 -14.39 2.10
CA LEU A 157 0.83 -14.00 3.01
C LEU A 157 -0.13 -15.13 3.30
N ARG A 158 -0.71 -15.09 4.50
CA ARG A 158 -1.77 -16.01 4.97
C ARG A 158 -2.85 -15.24 5.70
N GLY A 159 -4.10 -15.67 5.50
CA GLY A 159 -5.27 -15.04 6.12
C GLY A 159 -5.61 -13.68 5.50
N LEU A 160 -6.26 -12.83 6.25
CA LEU A 160 -6.72 -11.53 5.78
C LEU A 160 -5.56 -10.54 5.63
N PHE A 161 -5.54 -9.84 4.50
CA PHE A 161 -4.66 -8.71 4.27
C PHE A 161 -5.35 -7.65 3.42
N GLY A 162 -4.83 -6.44 3.45
CA GLY A 162 -5.29 -5.35 2.61
C GLY A 162 -4.18 -4.75 1.78
N VAL A 163 -4.55 -4.13 0.68
CA VAL A 163 -3.66 -3.28 -0.11
C VAL A 163 -4.32 -1.92 -0.31
N ASP A 164 -3.53 -0.87 -0.15
CA ASP A 164 -3.94 0.49 -0.48
C ASP A 164 -3.44 0.83 -1.88
N LEU A 165 -4.31 1.45 -2.68
CA LEU A 165 -4.02 1.77 -4.08
C LEU A 165 -4.51 3.19 -4.41
N MET A 166 -3.95 3.74 -5.49
CA MET A 166 -4.53 4.88 -6.21
C MET A 166 -5.08 4.38 -7.53
N SER A 167 -6.27 4.86 -7.92
CA SER A 167 -6.86 4.51 -9.22
C SER A 167 -7.39 5.76 -9.93
N ASP A 168 -7.08 5.87 -11.24
CA ASP A 168 -7.65 6.88 -12.13
C ASP A 168 -8.94 6.43 -12.82
N GLY A 169 -9.45 5.24 -12.49
CA GLY A 169 -10.63 4.61 -13.10
C GLY A 169 -10.31 3.66 -14.25
N GLU A 170 -9.09 3.66 -14.78
CA GLU A 170 -8.61 2.75 -15.82
C GLU A 170 -7.49 1.85 -15.32
N THR A 171 -6.67 2.37 -14.42
CA THR A 171 -5.51 1.70 -13.84
C THR A 171 -5.55 1.81 -12.32
N ALA A 172 -4.85 0.91 -11.64
CA ALA A 172 -4.63 0.95 -10.20
C ALA A 172 -3.16 0.72 -9.89
N TRP A 173 -2.59 1.52 -8.98
CA TRP A 173 -1.21 1.44 -8.52
C TRP A 173 -1.14 1.17 -7.03
N LEU A 174 -0.37 0.16 -6.64
CA LEU A 174 -0.12 -0.16 -5.25
C LEU A 174 0.63 0.98 -4.55
N THR A 175 0.14 1.42 -3.38
CA THR A 175 0.78 2.41 -2.53
C THR A 175 1.27 1.85 -1.21
N GLU A 176 0.60 0.81 -0.66
CA GLU A 176 0.97 0.16 0.60
C GLU A 176 0.36 -1.26 0.68
N VAL A 177 1.06 -2.16 1.37
CA VAL A 177 0.55 -3.50 1.73
C VAL A 177 0.35 -3.56 3.24
N ASN A 178 -0.85 -3.95 3.66
CA ASN A 178 -1.24 -4.14 5.05
C ASN A 178 -1.40 -5.65 5.34
N PRO A 179 -0.38 -6.36 5.88
CA PRO A 179 -0.40 -7.81 6.10
C PRO A 179 -1.26 -8.20 7.32
N ARG A 180 -2.44 -7.63 7.42
CA ARG A 180 -3.43 -7.80 8.50
C ARG A 180 -4.82 -7.43 8.00
N TYR A 181 -5.83 -7.73 8.79
CA TYR A 181 -7.17 -7.17 8.57
C TYR A 181 -7.10 -5.63 8.53
N THR A 182 -7.77 -5.04 7.58
CA THR A 182 -7.95 -3.58 7.42
C THR A 182 -9.43 -3.23 7.52
N ALA A 183 -9.70 -2.08 8.10
CA ALA A 183 -11.05 -1.55 8.21
C ALA A 183 -11.60 -1.12 6.86
#